data_eace9db3930061a000d57e72e7c85eb4
#
_entry.id   eace9db3930061a000d57e72e7c85eb4
#
_cell.length_a   1.000
_cell.length_b   1.000
_cell.length_c   1.000
_cell.angle_alpha   90.00
_cell.angle_beta   90.00
_cell.angle_gamma   90.00
#
_symmetry.space_group_name_H-M   'P 1'
#
loop_
_entity.id
_entity.type
_entity.pdbx_description
1 polymer ?
#
loop_
_entity_poly.entity_id
_entity_poly.type
_entity_poly.pdbx_seq_one_letter_code
_entity_poly.pdbx_strand_id
1 'polypeptide(L)'
;MDKIIECVPNYSEGRNKEVIDLIVKAIADTTVNTERGEERVRVLDVDPGEATNRTVVTFVGSPEAVMEAAFQGEKKAAELIDMRQHHGAHPRSGATDVLPLIPVAGTTLDECAGWARTLAKRIYD
;
A
#
# COMPACT_ATOMS: atom_id res chain seq x y z
N MET A 1 -17.27 3.53 17.61
CA MET A 1 -16.88 4.27 16.40
C MET A 1 -15.96 3.42 15.55
N ASP A 2 -16.26 3.35 14.28
CA ASP A 2 -15.42 2.59 13.35
C ASP A 2 -14.08 3.27 13.17
N LYS A 3 -13.03 2.47 13.13
CA LYS A 3 -11.69 2.97 12.88
C LYS A 3 -11.46 3.04 11.38
N ILE A 4 -10.98 4.19 10.92
CA ILE A 4 -10.65 4.39 9.51
C ILE A 4 -9.25 4.96 9.45
N ILE A 5 -8.40 4.36 8.63
CA ILE A 5 -7.07 4.85 8.37
C ILE A 5 -6.85 5.01 6.86
N GLU A 6 -5.86 5.82 6.51
CA GLU A 6 -5.46 6.06 5.14
C GLU A 6 -4.04 5.53 4.94
N CYS A 7 -3.78 4.98 3.77
CA CYS A 7 -2.43 4.58 3.39
C CYS A 7 -2.07 5.26 2.08
N VAL A 8 -0.84 5.76 1.98
CA VAL A 8 -0.38 6.52 0.82
C VAL A 8 0.97 5.95 0.35
N PRO A 9 0.99 4.73 -0.19
CA PRO A 9 2.23 4.14 -0.68
C PRO A 9 2.75 4.84 -1.92
N ASN A 10 4.06 4.84 -2.07
CA ASN A 10 4.76 5.42 -3.20
C ASN A 10 5.54 4.30 -3.89
N TYR A 11 5.09 3.89 -5.08
CA TYR A 11 5.69 2.80 -5.83
C TYR A 11 6.69 3.33 -6.86
N SER A 12 7.78 2.58 -7.08
CA SER A 12 8.86 2.96 -7.97
C SER A 12 8.56 2.64 -9.44
N GLU A 13 7.37 3.02 -9.89
CA GLU A 13 6.94 2.89 -11.27
C GLU A 13 5.95 3.99 -11.58
N GLY A 14 6.26 4.86 -12.52
CA GLY A 14 5.37 5.95 -12.89
C GLY A 14 5.12 6.06 -14.38
N ARG A 15 5.66 5.14 -15.17
CA ARG A 15 5.59 5.19 -16.63
C ARG A 15 4.84 4.02 -17.27
N ASN A 16 4.95 2.83 -16.69
CA ASN A 16 4.28 1.64 -17.21
C ASN A 16 2.88 1.53 -16.61
N LYS A 17 1.88 1.96 -17.39
CA LYS A 17 0.50 1.97 -16.93
C LYS A 17 -0.02 0.59 -16.56
N GLU A 18 0.38 -0.44 -17.30
CA GLU A 18 -0.07 -1.81 -17.01
C GLU A 18 0.38 -2.25 -15.63
N VAL A 19 1.63 -1.95 -15.26
CA VAL A 19 2.15 -2.29 -13.93
C VAL A 19 1.39 -1.52 -12.86
N ILE A 20 1.18 -0.23 -13.08
CA ILE A 20 0.43 0.62 -12.14
C ILE A 20 -0.98 0.06 -11.95
N ASP A 21 -1.68 -0.26 -13.03
CA ASP A 21 -3.04 -0.77 -12.99
C ASP A 21 -3.12 -2.10 -12.24
N LEU A 22 -2.14 -2.98 -12.41
CA LEU A 22 -2.12 -4.27 -11.70
C LEU A 22 -1.87 -4.09 -10.21
N ILE A 23 -1.01 -3.16 -9.82
CA ILE A 23 -0.78 -2.84 -8.40
C ILE A 23 -2.07 -2.30 -7.78
N VAL A 24 -2.71 -1.34 -8.45
CA VAL A 24 -3.97 -0.74 -7.97
C VAL A 24 -5.06 -1.80 -7.86
N LYS A 25 -5.14 -2.70 -8.84
CA LYS A 25 -6.12 -3.79 -8.81
C LYS A 25 -5.88 -4.72 -7.62
N ALA A 26 -4.63 -5.06 -7.34
CA ALA A 26 -4.30 -5.91 -6.18
C ALA A 26 -4.76 -5.27 -4.88
N ILE A 27 -4.61 -3.94 -4.76
CA ILE A 27 -5.08 -3.18 -3.59
C ILE A 27 -6.61 -3.19 -3.56
N ALA A 28 -7.25 -2.80 -4.65
CA ALA A 28 -8.71 -2.62 -4.70
C ALA A 28 -9.47 -3.93 -4.55
N ASP A 29 -8.92 -5.03 -5.03
CA ASP A 29 -9.59 -6.35 -4.98
C ASP A 29 -9.38 -7.07 -3.65
N THR A 30 -8.52 -6.54 -2.78
CA THR A 30 -8.27 -7.15 -1.46
C THR A 30 -9.53 -7.10 -0.61
N THR A 31 -9.93 -8.27 -0.10
CA THR A 31 -11.06 -8.39 0.83
C THR A 31 -10.58 -9.03 2.12
N VAL A 32 -11.12 -8.58 3.24
CA VAL A 32 -10.88 -9.18 4.55
C VAL A 32 -12.21 -9.44 5.23
N ASN A 33 -12.26 -10.48 6.03
CA ASN A 33 -13.43 -10.76 6.86
C ASN A 33 -13.13 -10.33 8.28
N THR A 34 -13.95 -9.42 8.80
CA THR A 34 -13.82 -8.91 10.16
C THR A 34 -15.11 -9.20 10.91
N GLU A 35 -15.17 -8.81 12.19
CA GLU A 35 -16.40 -8.91 12.99
C GLU A 35 -17.54 -8.13 12.36
N ARG A 36 -17.22 -7.13 11.54
CA ARG A 36 -18.20 -6.27 10.87
C ARG A 36 -18.64 -6.83 9.52
N GLY A 37 -18.09 -7.98 9.10
CA GLY A 37 -18.38 -8.61 7.83
C GLY A 37 -17.24 -8.47 6.85
N GLU A 38 -17.53 -8.63 5.57
CA GLU A 38 -16.52 -8.49 4.52
C GLU A 38 -16.20 -7.02 4.26
N GLU A 39 -14.93 -6.69 4.24
CA GLU A 39 -14.48 -5.31 4.06
C GLU A 39 -13.44 -5.20 2.96
N ARG A 40 -13.45 -4.05 2.29
CA ARG A 40 -12.48 -3.67 1.28
C ARG A 40 -12.00 -2.26 1.55
N VAL A 41 -10.84 -1.93 0.97
CA VAL A 41 -10.40 -0.53 0.96
C VAL A 41 -11.07 0.22 -0.19
N ARG A 42 -11.08 1.54 -0.08
CA ARG A 42 -11.53 2.43 -1.14
C ARG A 42 -10.33 3.19 -1.66
N VAL A 43 -10.02 3.01 -2.95
CA VAL A 43 -8.95 3.75 -3.59
C VAL A 43 -9.47 5.14 -3.94
N LEU A 44 -8.83 6.18 -3.41
CA LEU A 44 -9.26 7.56 -3.60
C LEU A 44 -8.51 8.24 -4.74
N ASP A 45 -7.25 7.89 -4.95
CA ASP A 45 -6.44 8.58 -5.94
C ASP A 45 -5.28 7.69 -6.40
N VAL A 46 -4.91 7.84 -7.67
CA VAL A 46 -3.73 7.21 -8.26
C VAL A 46 -3.03 8.32 -9.03
N ASP A 47 -1.84 8.71 -8.58
CA ASP A 47 -1.10 9.84 -9.12
C ASP A 47 0.25 9.38 -9.69
N PRO A 48 0.29 9.05 -10.99
CA PRO A 48 1.56 8.65 -11.63
C PRO A 48 2.41 9.86 -11.98
N GLY A 49 3.70 9.79 -11.62
CA GLY A 49 4.67 10.84 -11.94
C GLY A 49 5.71 10.31 -12.92
N GLU A 50 5.58 10.65 -14.20
CA GLU A 50 6.50 10.18 -15.21
C GLU A 50 7.94 10.69 -15.00
N ALA A 51 8.06 11.95 -14.61
CA ALA A 51 9.37 12.58 -14.43
C ALA A 51 10.20 11.89 -13.33
N THR A 52 9.53 11.49 -12.25
CA THR A 52 10.18 10.83 -11.12
C THR A 52 10.14 9.31 -11.22
N ASN A 53 9.38 8.79 -12.18
CA ASN A 53 9.10 7.35 -12.34
C ASN A 53 8.53 6.74 -11.05
N ARG A 54 7.56 7.42 -10.47
CA ARG A 54 6.90 7.00 -9.24
C ARG A 54 5.40 7.16 -9.35
N THR A 55 4.66 6.37 -8.58
CA THR A 55 3.21 6.48 -8.50
C THR A 55 2.79 6.50 -7.05
N VAL A 56 2.01 7.49 -6.67
CA VAL A 56 1.43 7.59 -5.33
C VAL A 56 -0.02 7.11 -5.41
N VAL A 57 -0.35 6.11 -4.60
CA VAL A 57 -1.72 5.58 -4.52
C VAL A 57 -2.26 5.92 -3.13
N THR A 58 -3.47 6.43 -3.06
CA THR A 58 -4.13 6.77 -1.79
C THR A 58 -5.35 5.90 -1.61
N PHE A 59 -5.44 5.21 -0.47
CA PHE A 59 -6.62 4.41 -0.17
C PHE A 59 -6.95 4.44 1.32
N VAL A 60 -8.22 4.20 1.63
CA VAL A 60 -8.75 4.27 3.00
C VAL A 60 -9.60 3.05 3.30
N GLY A 61 -9.75 2.76 4.58
CA GLY A 61 -10.60 1.68 5.04
C GLY A 61 -10.36 1.38 6.51
N SER A 62 -10.91 0.26 6.98
CA SER A 62 -10.60 -0.22 8.33
C SER A 62 -9.11 -0.58 8.40
N PRO A 63 -8.53 -0.56 9.62
CA PRO A 63 -7.13 -0.96 9.76
C PRO A 63 -6.83 -2.34 9.17
N GLU A 64 -7.72 -3.30 9.39
CA GLU A 64 -7.55 -4.66 8.87
C GLU A 64 -7.50 -4.67 7.34
N ALA A 65 -8.45 -3.99 6.70
CA ALA A 65 -8.52 -3.94 5.24
C ALA A 65 -7.33 -3.19 4.65
N VAL A 66 -6.96 -2.06 5.24
CA VAL A 66 -5.85 -1.24 4.77
C VAL A 66 -4.52 -1.99 4.89
N MET A 67 -4.29 -2.66 6.02
CA MET A 67 -3.06 -3.42 6.20
C MET A 67 -2.93 -4.56 5.20
N GLU A 68 -4.01 -5.29 4.96
CA GLU A 68 -3.98 -6.38 3.99
C GLU A 68 -3.79 -5.84 2.56
N ALA A 69 -4.50 -4.78 2.20
CA ALA A 69 -4.37 -4.17 0.89
C ALA A 69 -2.95 -3.62 0.67
N ALA A 70 -2.38 -2.99 1.69
CA ALA A 70 -1.00 -2.50 1.61
C ALA A 70 -0.01 -3.64 1.38
N PHE A 71 -0.20 -4.77 2.06
CA PHE A 71 0.64 -5.94 1.88
C PHE A 71 0.50 -6.49 0.46
N GLN A 72 -0.71 -6.62 -0.05
CA GLN A 72 -0.95 -7.15 -1.40
C GLN A 72 -0.39 -6.21 -2.47
N GLY A 73 -0.51 -4.90 -2.26
CA GLY A 73 0.07 -3.92 -3.16
C GLY A 73 1.59 -4.01 -3.22
N GLU A 74 2.23 -4.15 -2.05
CA GLU A 74 3.68 -4.32 -1.97
C GLU A 74 4.13 -5.62 -2.64
N LYS A 75 3.42 -6.69 -2.38
CA LYS A 75 3.72 -7.99 -2.99
C LYS A 75 3.63 -7.91 -4.52
N LYS A 76 2.56 -7.29 -5.03
CA LYS A 76 2.38 -7.14 -6.48
C LYS A 76 3.45 -6.23 -7.08
N ALA A 77 3.80 -5.14 -6.40
CA ALA A 77 4.85 -4.24 -6.85
C ALA A 77 6.20 -4.97 -6.93
N ALA A 78 6.52 -5.78 -5.91
CA ALA A 78 7.76 -6.54 -5.91
C ALA A 78 7.82 -7.55 -7.06
N GLU A 79 6.68 -8.13 -7.44
CA GLU A 79 6.60 -9.07 -8.55
C GLU A 79 6.78 -8.40 -9.92
N LEU A 80 6.22 -7.19 -10.08
CA LEU A 80 6.10 -6.55 -11.39
C LEU A 80 7.19 -5.55 -11.69
N ILE A 81 7.72 -4.86 -10.68
CA ILE A 81 8.77 -3.87 -10.89
C ILE A 81 10.09 -4.61 -11.02
N ASP A 82 10.77 -4.41 -12.14
CA ASP A 82 12.03 -5.10 -12.40
C ASP A 82 13.15 -4.53 -11.54
N MET A 83 13.42 -5.20 -10.46
CA MET A 83 14.41 -4.78 -9.48
C MET A 83 15.85 -4.92 -9.99
N ARG A 84 16.08 -5.63 -11.10
CA ARG A 84 17.40 -5.71 -11.70
C ARG A 84 17.86 -4.38 -12.26
N GLN A 85 16.93 -3.48 -12.53
CA GLN A 85 17.26 -2.14 -13.00
C GLN A 85 17.56 -1.19 -11.84
N HIS A 86 17.33 -1.64 -10.62
CA HIS A 86 17.56 -0.85 -9.41
C HIS A 86 18.64 -1.52 -8.59
N HIS A 87 19.87 -1.31 -8.91
CA HIS A 87 21.02 -2.01 -8.31
C HIS A 87 21.18 -1.75 -6.82
N GLY A 88 20.11 -1.83 -6.07
CA GLY A 88 20.12 -1.60 -4.64
C GLY A 88 20.29 -2.90 -3.85
N ALA A 89 20.77 -2.75 -2.63
CA ALA A 89 20.95 -3.88 -1.73
C ALA A 89 19.62 -4.44 -1.22
N HIS A 90 18.54 -3.66 -1.30
CA HIS A 90 17.24 -4.02 -0.79
C HIS A 90 16.17 -3.92 -1.87
N PRO A 91 15.98 -4.99 -2.66
CA PRO A 91 15.03 -4.96 -3.79
C PRO A 91 13.62 -4.53 -3.40
N ARG A 92 13.13 -4.95 -2.24
CA ARG A 92 11.78 -4.60 -1.79
C ARG A 92 11.63 -3.10 -1.56
N SER A 93 12.68 -2.48 -1.01
CA SER A 93 12.68 -1.03 -0.79
C SER A 93 12.67 -0.26 -2.10
N GLY A 94 13.25 -0.84 -3.16
CA GLY A 94 13.25 -0.24 -4.48
C GLY A 94 11.87 -0.21 -5.12
N ALA A 95 10.99 -1.17 -4.78
CA ALA A 95 9.65 -1.27 -5.34
C ALA A 95 8.68 -0.31 -4.65
N THR A 96 8.80 -0.15 -3.33
CA THR A 96 7.92 0.70 -2.55
C THR A 96 8.74 1.50 -1.54
N ASP A 97 8.72 2.81 -1.67
CA ASP A 97 9.54 3.66 -0.81
C ASP A 97 8.88 3.93 0.53
N VAL A 98 7.60 4.23 0.54
CA VAL A 98 6.90 4.71 1.73
C VAL A 98 5.53 4.05 1.82
N LEU A 99 5.19 3.59 3.03
CA LEU A 99 3.88 3.03 3.36
C LEU A 99 3.33 3.72 4.62
N PRO A 100 3.02 5.02 4.55
CA PRO A 100 2.52 5.71 5.73
C PRO A 100 1.07 5.32 6.03
N LEU A 101 0.77 5.10 7.32
CA LEU A 101 -0.58 4.88 7.81
C LEU A 101 -0.99 6.12 8.58
N ILE A 102 -2.11 6.71 8.19
CA ILE A 102 -2.57 8.00 8.70
C ILE A 102 -3.94 7.83 9.35
N PRO A 103 -4.15 8.31 10.59
CA PRO A 103 -5.46 8.20 11.22
C PRO A 103 -6.46 9.13 10.55
N VAL A 104 -7.65 8.61 10.24
CA VAL A 104 -8.74 9.39 9.67
C VAL A 104 -9.88 9.53 10.68
N ALA A 105 -10.30 8.42 11.30
CA ALA A 105 -11.38 8.44 12.26
C ALA A 105 -11.20 7.29 13.26
N GLY A 106 -11.56 7.54 14.51
CA GLY A 106 -11.60 6.50 15.54
C GLY A 106 -10.27 5.90 15.96
N THR A 107 -9.16 6.51 15.57
CA THR A 107 -7.83 5.97 15.83
C THR A 107 -6.84 7.11 16.05
N THR A 108 -5.62 6.78 16.47
CA THR A 108 -4.58 7.74 16.83
C THR A 108 -3.31 7.48 16.01
N LEU A 109 -2.38 8.45 16.07
CA LEU A 109 -1.06 8.30 15.46
C LEU A 109 -0.30 7.14 16.08
N ASP A 110 -0.41 6.94 17.39
CA ASP A 110 0.27 5.83 18.07
C ASP A 110 -0.24 4.48 17.59
N GLU A 111 -1.55 4.35 17.43
CA GLU A 111 -2.14 3.13 16.88
C GLU A 111 -1.64 2.87 15.46
N CYS A 112 -1.64 3.90 14.61
CA CYS A 112 -1.14 3.77 13.24
C CYS A 112 0.33 3.39 13.21
N ALA A 113 1.14 3.95 14.10
CA ALA A 113 2.56 3.58 14.20
C ALA A 113 2.73 2.10 14.57
N GLY A 114 1.88 1.58 15.45
CA GLY A 114 1.89 0.17 15.81
C GLY A 114 1.54 -0.73 14.64
N TRP A 115 0.49 -0.38 13.90
CA TRP A 115 0.10 -1.13 12.70
C TRP A 115 1.16 -1.06 11.62
N ALA A 116 1.79 0.10 11.45
CA ALA A 116 2.87 0.26 10.47
C ALA A 116 4.05 -0.66 10.80
N ARG A 117 4.41 -0.80 12.07
CA ARG A 117 5.46 -1.72 12.50
C ARG A 117 5.08 -3.17 12.21
N THR A 118 3.83 -3.55 12.48
CA THR A 118 3.34 -4.90 12.20
C THR A 118 3.38 -5.19 10.69
N LEU A 119 2.95 -4.23 9.88
CA LEU A 119 2.95 -4.37 8.44
C LEU A 119 4.38 -4.48 7.89
N ALA A 120 5.29 -3.64 8.37
CA ALA A 120 6.68 -3.68 7.94
C ALA A 120 7.31 -5.04 8.25
N LYS A 121 7.05 -5.57 9.44
CA LYS A 121 7.55 -6.89 9.81
C LYS A 121 7.03 -7.96 8.86
N ARG A 122 5.76 -7.91 8.51
CA ARG A 122 5.16 -8.87 7.58
C ARG A 122 5.78 -8.78 6.19
N ILE A 123 6.04 -7.56 5.72
CA ILE A 123 6.62 -7.34 4.38
C ILE A 123 8.06 -7.86 4.32
N TYR A 124 8.85 -7.63 5.35
CA TYR A 124 10.28 -7.96 5.34
C TYR A 124 10.61 -9.31 5.97
N ASP A 125 9.64 -10.00 6.49
CA ASP A 125 9.80 -11.40 6.91
C ASP A 125 9.50 -12.30 5.71
#